data_121e590d4ac8b67a1747e4eec987cb89
#
_entry.id   121e590d4ac8b67a1747e4eec987cb89
#
_cell.length_a   1.000
_cell.length_b   1.000
_cell.length_c   1.000
_cell.angle_alpha   90.00
_cell.angle_beta   90.00
_cell.angle_gamma   90.00
#
_symmetry.space_group_name_H-M   'P 1'
#
loop_
_entity.id
_entity.type
_entity.pdbx_description
1 polymer ?
#
loop_
_entity_poly.entity_id
_entity_poly.type
_entity_poly.pdbx_seq_one_letter_code
_entity_poly.pdbx_strand_id
1 'polypeptide(L)'
;MSLSRLPAALAAGGLVIAGALAACGAAPAASPSAPAVPAAPPPLQTSFADGTGTGWAVVEMGGPAAQEENFWELFARPAGAAPWRLVTPAGVADNGGLVAAPAGGASLLTGFLPSQDLTFSPLAATSDSGASWSTAGPVNPGLAHVPDALAAGPGGSLIALTSGGAELGQHGGTAWTRLSTARALAATAAGRTCQVTGLTAVAFGGAGTPVLGAGCGRPAFAAIFTDSGGRWHATGPAVPNDREDIEVLRLASAGTGLVALLQAGRGPDASIIAAWYDGSRWTLSAPLRTGIVRSTAIGPGGSVGIILNATRAATLAGPGAPWRALPALPRWTATLALGAGGQVDAITAHAATFTDWRLSPAAGWSQGQTIRVTIPYGSSS
;
A
#
# COMPACT_ATOMS: atom_id res chain seq x y z
N MET A 1 70.86 -39.09 0.40
CA MET A 1 70.95 -40.53 0.08
C MET A 1 69.82 -40.86 -0.78
N SER A 2 70.08 -41.02 -1.98
CA SER A 2 69.93 -42.13 -2.93
C SER A 2 68.55 -42.14 -3.58
N LEU A 3 68.40 -41.67 -4.82
CA LEU A 3 68.54 -42.33 -6.14
C LEU A 3 67.70 -43.61 -6.24
N SER A 4 66.80 -43.85 -7.11
CA SER A 4 66.86 -43.88 -8.55
C SER A 4 65.60 -44.56 -9.12
N ARG A 5 65.18 -44.20 -10.21
CA ARG A 5 65.10 -44.69 -11.58
C ARG A 5 63.67 -45.03 -12.08
N LEU A 6 63.37 -44.32 -13.17
CA LEU A 6 62.48 -44.75 -14.25
C LEU A 6 62.98 -46.07 -14.94
N PRO A 7 62.11 -46.79 -15.64
CA PRO A 7 62.15 -46.65 -17.09
C PRO A 7 60.82 -46.60 -17.84
N ALA A 8 60.94 -46.15 -19.05
CA ALA A 8 59.95 -46.09 -20.11
C ALA A 8 59.70 -47.44 -20.83
N ALA A 9 58.54 -47.64 -21.43
CA ALA A 9 58.36 -48.41 -22.68
C ALA A 9 56.94 -48.21 -23.21
N LEU A 10 56.80 -47.56 -24.35
CA LEU A 10 56.42 -48.08 -25.70
C LEU A 10 54.93 -48.45 -25.89
N ALA A 11 54.23 -47.58 -26.55
CA ALA A 11 53.52 -47.64 -27.84
C ALA A 11 52.81 -48.95 -28.26
N ALA A 12 51.50 -48.81 -28.44
CA ALA A 12 50.79 -49.55 -29.51
C ALA A 12 49.55 -48.76 -29.93
N GLY A 13 49.46 -48.44 -31.19
CA GLY A 13 48.36 -47.69 -31.77
C GLY A 13 47.11 -48.54 -31.95
N GLY A 14 45.98 -47.96 -31.76
CA GLY A 14 44.68 -48.49 -32.08
C GLY A 14 43.84 -47.38 -32.67
N LEU A 15 43.69 -47.38 -33.98
CA LEU A 15 42.80 -46.50 -34.72
C LEU A 15 41.34 -46.95 -34.46
N VAL A 16 40.59 -46.23 -33.63
CA VAL A 16 39.16 -46.46 -33.49
C VAL A 16 38.43 -45.34 -34.22
N ILE A 17 37.79 -45.69 -35.29
CA ILE A 17 36.86 -44.83 -36.01
C ILE A 17 35.62 -44.64 -35.12
N ALA A 18 35.51 -43.52 -34.46
CA ALA A 18 34.30 -43.15 -33.73
C ALA A 18 33.33 -42.50 -34.73
N GLY A 19 32.29 -43.24 -35.07
CA GLY A 19 31.13 -42.70 -35.79
C GLY A 19 30.44 -41.62 -34.97
N ALA A 20 30.38 -40.42 -35.49
CA ALA A 20 29.61 -39.31 -34.92
C ALA A 20 28.12 -39.59 -35.15
N LEU A 21 27.47 -40.16 -34.16
CA LEU A 21 26.01 -40.10 -34.03
C LEU A 21 25.64 -38.66 -33.59
N ALA A 22 25.24 -37.85 -34.58
CA ALA A 22 24.60 -36.58 -34.33
C ALA A 22 23.25 -36.84 -33.63
N ALA A 23 23.25 -36.85 -32.30
CA ALA A 23 22.03 -36.76 -31.54
C ALA A 23 21.48 -35.32 -31.70
N CYS A 24 20.48 -35.18 -32.57
CA CYS A 24 19.62 -33.99 -32.56
C CYS A 24 18.90 -33.94 -31.20
N GLY A 25 19.57 -33.36 -30.22
CA GLY A 25 18.93 -32.97 -28.97
C GLY A 25 17.89 -31.91 -29.26
N ALA A 26 16.60 -32.27 -29.26
CA ALA A 26 15.55 -31.30 -29.23
C ALA A 26 15.78 -30.39 -28.01
N ALA A 27 16.04 -29.11 -28.25
CA ALA A 27 16.10 -28.14 -27.20
C ALA A 27 14.79 -28.23 -26.37
N PRO A 28 14.86 -28.28 -25.04
CA PRO A 28 13.65 -28.30 -24.24
C PRO A 28 12.82 -27.07 -24.65
N ALA A 29 11.57 -27.33 -25.05
CA ALA A 29 10.63 -26.27 -25.35
C ALA A 29 10.59 -25.32 -24.12
N ALA A 30 10.93 -24.05 -24.33
CA ALA A 30 10.85 -23.07 -23.29
C ALA A 30 9.43 -23.11 -22.74
N SER A 31 9.30 -23.41 -21.45
CA SER A 31 8.01 -23.34 -20.77
C SER A 31 7.43 -21.97 -21.02
N PRO A 32 6.15 -21.84 -21.39
CA PRO A 32 5.55 -20.53 -21.58
C PRO A 32 5.75 -19.73 -20.30
N SER A 33 6.46 -18.62 -20.40
CA SER A 33 6.61 -17.69 -19.28
C SER A 33 5.23 -17.36 -18.79
N ALA A 34 4.97 -17.57 -17.50
CA ALA A 34 3.74 -17.08 -16.89
C ALA A 34 3.60 -15.60 -17.24
N PRO A 35 2.38 -15.12 -17.60
CA PRO A 35 2.19 -13.72 -17.89
C PRO A 35 2.76 -12.91 -16.73
N ALA A 36 3.62 -11.94 -17.05
CA ALA A 36 4.20 -11.05 -16.05
C ALA A 36 3.07 -10.40 -15.27
N VAL A 37 3.03 -10.62 -13.96
CA VAL A 37 2.10 -9.91 -13.08
C VAL A 37 2.42 -8.43 -13.28
N PRO A 38 1.45 -7.57 -13.61
CA PRO A 38 1.70 -6.14 -13.73
C PRO A 38 2.37 -5.64 -12.46
N ALA A 39 3.39 -4.80 -12.61
CA ALA A 39 4.04 -4.18 -11.47
C ALA A 39 2.97 -3.48 -10.62
N ALA A 40 2.96 -3.74 -9.32
CA ALA A 40 2.06 -3.06 -8.41
C ALA A 40 2.27 -1.54 -8.51
N PRO A 41 1.20 -0.74 -8.46
CA PRO A 41 1.35 0.71 -8.46
C PRO A 41 2.19 1.14 -7.25
N PRO A 42 2.95 2.26 -7.36
CA PRO A 42 3.72 2.76 -6.24
C PRO A 42 2.80 3.14 -5.07
N PRO A 43 3.31 3.13 -3.82
CA PRO A 43 2.51 3.52 -2.66
C PRO A 43 1.99 4.94 -2.84
N LEU A 44 0.73 5.13 -2.49
CA LEU A 44 0.08 6.43 -2.55
C LEU A 44 0.46 7.26 -1.32
N GLN A 45 0.66 8.55 -1.52
CA GLN A 45 0.65 9.49 -0.40
C GLN A 45 -0.73 9.48 0.22
N THR A 46 -0.81 9.32 1.53
CA THR A 46 -2.06 9.04 2.20
C THR A 46 -2.22 9.86 3.47
N SER A 47 -3.46 10.09 3.85
CA SER A 47 -3.81 10.54 5.19
C SER A 47 -5.03 9.79 5.72
N PHE A 48 -5.18 9.79 7.01
CA PHE A 48 -6.34 9.22 7.69
C PHE A 48 -6.48 9.84 9.08
N ALA A 49 -7.65 9.67 9.69
CA ALA A 49 -7.84 9.93 11.10
C ALA A 49 -8.05 8.61 11.84
N ASP A 50 -7.46 8.48 13.02
CA ASP A 50 -7.70 7.34 13.89
C ASP A 50 -8.99 7.49 14.71
N GLY A 51 -9.30 6.49 15.53
CA GLY A 51 -10.50 6.48 16.37
C GLY A 51 -10.54 7.56 17.47
N THR A 52 -9.41 8.21 17.77
CA THR A 52 -9.33 9.34 18.72
C THR A 52 -9.50 10.69 18.03
N GLY A 53 -9.52 10.71 16.70
CA GLY A 53 -9.53 11.93 15.90
C GLY A 53 -8.14 12.52 15.66
N THR A 54 -7.06 11.78 16.00
CA THR A 54 -5.70 12.14 15.57
C THR A 54 -5.60 11.99 14.06
N GLY A 55 -5.19 13.04 13.38
CA GLY A 55 -4.91 13.04 11.96
C GLY A 55 -3.48 12.55 11.70
N TRP A 56 -3.32 11.71 10.70
CA TRP A 56 -2.03 11.17 10.27
C TRP A 56 -1.83 11.47 8.79
N ALA A 57 -0.62 11.77 8.39
CA ALA A 57 -0.25 12.01 7.00
C ALA A 57 1.09 11.35 6.66
N VAL A 58 1.08 10.56 5.60
CA VAL A 58 2.26 9.97 4.98
C VAL A 58 2.56 10.75 3.71
N VAL A 59 3.70 11.39 3.64
CA VAL A 59 4.07 12.26 2.53
C VAL A 59 5.49 11.98 2.05
N GLU A 60 5.66 12.01 0.73
CA GLU A 60 6.96 12.00 0.08
C GLU A 60 7.53 13.42 0.08
N MET A 61 8.78 13.54 0.47
CA MET A 61 9.54 14.78 0.55
C MET A 61 10.86 14.66 -0.24
N GLY A 62 11.61 15.73 -0.36
CA GLY A 62 12.87 15.75 -1.12
C GLY A 62 12.75 16.40 -2.48
N GLY A 63 13.52 15.92 -3.45
CA GLY A 63 13.55 16.43 -4.82
C GLY A 63 12.34 16.02 -5.68
N PRO A 64 12.32 16.37 -6.96
CA PRO A 64 11.37 15.84 -7.92
C PRO A 64 11.48 14.31 -7.98
N ALA A 65 10.36 13.61 -8.18
CA ALA A 65 10.18 12.14 -8.10
C ALA A 65 11.14 11.25 -8.95
N ALA A 66 12.10 11.84 -9.66
CA ALA A 66 13.12 11.15 -10.44
C ALA A 66 14.53 11.28 -9.84
N GLN A 67 14.67 11.86 -8.67
CA GLN A 67 15.96 12.04 -8.02
C GLN A 67 16.08 11.12 -6.81
N GLU A 68 17.26 10.55 -6.61
CA GLU A 68 17.58 9.57 -5.56
C GLU A 68 17.51 10.14 -4.12
N GLU A 69 17.05 11.38 -3.95
CA GLU A 69 16.97 12.09 -2.67
C GLU A 69 15.57 12.15 -2.08
N ASN A 70 14.63 11.34 -2.60
CA ASN A 70 13.29 11.28 -2.05
C ASN A 70 13.27 10.44 -0.77
N PHE A 71 12.52 10.92 0.20
CA PHE A 71 12.29 10.23 1.47
C PHE A 71 10.84 10.41 1.90
N TRP A 72 10.35 9.48 2.70
CA TRP A 72 8.97 9.46 3.16
C TRP A 72 8.91 9.82 4.64
N GLU A 73 7.94 10.64 5.00
CA GLU A 73 7.77 11.10 6.37
C GLU A 73 6.35 10.89 6.86
N LEU A 74 6.25 10.61 8.16
CA LEU A 74 5.00 10.46 8.87
C LEU A 74 4.79 11.65 9.80
N PHE A 75 3.65 12.30 9.63
CA PHE A 75 3.21 13.39 10.47
C PHE A 75 1.94 13.01 11.24
N ALA A 76 1.84 13.47 12.47
CA ALA A 76 0.65 13.33 13.30
C ALA A 76 0.15 14.70 13.77
N ARG A 77 -1.18 14.85 13.78
CA ARG A 77 -1.87 15.98 14.39
C ARG A 77 -2.83 15.46 15.45
N PRO A 78 -2.52 15.59 16.74
CA PRO A 78 -3.43 15.19 17.82
C PRO A 78 -4.81 15.81 17.68
N ALA A 79 -5.84 15.14 18.19
CA ALA A 79 -7.20 15.64 18.21
C ALA A 79 -7.30 17.01 18.89
N GLY A 80 -8.27 17.83 18.48
CA GLY A 80 -8.51 19.13 19.12
C GLY A 80 -7.69 20.29 18.59
N ALA A 81 -7.31 20.27 17.31
CA ALA A 81 -6.60 21.36 16.63
C ALA A 81 -5.15 21.63 17.10
N ALA A 82 -4.53 20.64 17.73
CA ALA A 82 -3.11 20.70 18.04
C ALA A 82 -2.26 20.81 16.75
N PRO A 83 -1.03 21.34 16.84
CA PRO A 83 -0.14 21.44 15.68
C PRO A 83 0.29 20.06 15.18
N TRP A 84 0.60 19.98 13.88
CA TRP A 84 1.26 18.83 13.28
C TRP A 84 2.64 18.60 13.90
N ARG A 85 3.04 17.37 13.99
CA ARG A 85 4.38 16.96 14.45
C ARG A 85 4.95 15.92 13.51
N LEU A 86 6.24 16.00 13.23
CA LEU A 86 6.98 14.92 12.62
C LEU A 86 7.12 13.78 13.64
N VAL A 87 6.71 12.59 13.26
CA VAL A 87 6.69 11.42 14.15
C VAL A 87 7.27 10.18 13.50
N THR A 88 7.93 10.30 12.37
CA THR A 88 8.63 9.18 11.73
C THR A 88 9.57 8.51 12.74
N PRO A 89 9.56 7.19 12.89
CA PRO A 89 10.49 6.48 13.76
C PRO A 89 11.94 6.77 13.40
N ALA A 90 12.75 7.11 14.39
CA ALA A 90 14.15 7.43 14.16
C ALA A 90 14.96 6.22 13.66
N GLY A 91 15.91 6.45 12.77
CA GLY A 91 16.87 5.44 12.34
C GLY A 91 16.37 4.45 11.28
N VAL A 92 15.22 4.70 10.67
CA VAL A 92 14.68 3.87 9.60
C VAL A 92 14.90 4.54 8.25
N ALA A 93 15.39 3.76 7.28
CA ALA A 93 15.48 4.21 5.88
C ALA A 93 14.08 4.13 5.24
N ASP A 94 13.59 5.25 4.78
CA ASP A 94 12.24 5.45 4.25
C ASP A 94 12.21 5.85 2.76
N ASN A 95 13.30 5.58 2.06
CA ASN A 95 13.50 5.97 0.66
C ASN A 95 12.73 5.12 -0.36
N GLY A 96 12.20 3.96 0.02
CA GLY A 96 11.37 3.10 -0.84
C GLY A 96 9.87 3.34 -0.68
N GLY A 97 9.46 4.07 0.34
CA GLY A 97 8.07 4.35 0.68
C GLY A 97 7.73 4.04 2.13
N LEU A 98 6.64 4.61 2.59
CA LEU A 98 6.11 4.41 3.93
C LEU A 98 4.62 4.13 3.84
N VAL A 99 4.16 3.15 4.60
CA VAL A 99 2.73 2.85 4.77
C VAL A 99 2.38 2.89 6.24
N ALA A 100 1.16 3.28 6.56
CA ALA A 100 0.71 3.37 7.93
C ALA A 100 -0.76 2.96 8.07
N ALA A 101 -1.09 2.32 9.18
CA ALA A 101 -2.44 1.88 9.50
C ALA A 101 -2.79 2.18 10.95
N PRO A 102 -4.00 2.71 11.24
CA PRO A 102 -4.46 2.91 12.60
C PRO A 102 -4.64 1.57 13.31
N ALA A 103 -4.17 1.49 14.56
CA ALA A 103 -4.23 0.29 15.40
C ALA A 103 -5.25 0.40 16.55
N GLY A 104 -6.12 1.41 16.50
CA GLY A 104 -7.10 1.73 17.52
C GLY A 104 -6.57 2.71 18.57
N GLY A 105 -7.44 3.60 19.07
CA GLY A 105 -7.04 4.65 19.97
C GLY A 105 -5.93 5.52 19.37
N ALA A 106 -4.92 5.84 20.16
CA ALA A 106 -3.72 6.59 19.75
C ALA A 106 -2.62 5.71 19.12
N SER A 107 -2.95 4.47 18.79
CA SER A 107 -2.00 3.49 18.30
C SER A 107 -1.93 3.48 16.78
N LEU A 108 -0.74 3.31 16.25
CA LEU A 108 -0.44 3.22 14.82
C LEU A 108 0.59 2.12 14.56
N LEU A 109 0.41 1.42 13.48
CA LEU A 109 1.42 0.57 12.85
C LEU A 109 1.95 1.27 11.62
N THR A 110 3.25 1.37 11.48
CA THR A 110 3.91 1.85 10.27
C THR A 110 4.87 0.82 9.72
N GLY A 111 5.04 0.82 8.41
CA GLY A 111 5.98 -0.03 7.71
C GLY A 111 6.73 0.75 6.64
N PHE A 112 8.00 0.42 6.49
CA PHE A 112 8.89 1.04 5.53
C PHE A 112 9.04 0.13 4.32
N LEU A 113 8.89 0.70 3.14
CA LEU A 113 9.08 0.02 1.87
C LEU A 113 10.51 0.29 1.42
N PRO A 114 11.45 -0.64 1.66
CA PRO A 114 12.84 -0.41 1.29
C PRO A 114 12.97 -0.36 -0.22
N SER A 115 13.86 0.49 -0.73
CA SER A 115 14.24 0.52 -2.15
C SER A 115 15.11 -0.67 -2.54
N GLN A 116 15.63 -1.41 -1.55
CA GLN A 116 16.47 -2.60 -1.70
C GLN A 116 15.99 -3.69 -0.74
N ASP A 117 16.33 -4.94 -1.03
CA ASP A 117 16.02 -6.06 -0.14
C ASP A 117 16.69 -5.88 1.22
N LEU A 118 15.89 -5.73 2.25
CA LEU A 118 16.34 -5.66 3.64
C LEU A 118 16.09 -7.01 4.33
N THR A 119 16.99 -7.37 5.23
CA THR A 119 16.94 -8.64 5.97
C THR A 119 16.24 -8.52 7.32
N PHE A 120 15.76 -7.34 7.70
CA PHE A 120 15.05 -7.09 8.96
C PHE A 120 13.62 -6.62 8.73
N SER A 121 12.78 -6.78 9.75
CA SER A 121 11.40 -6.31 9.66
C SER A 121 11.35 -4.79 9.60
N PRO A 122 10.69 -4.24 8.57
CA PRO A 122 10.54 -2.81 8.42
C PRO A 122 9.35 -2.25 9.21
N LEU A 123 8.90 -2.93 10.26
CA LEU A 123 7.70 -2.52 10.99
C LEU A 123 8.04 -1.79 12.30
N ALA A 124 7.29 -0.73 12.60
CA ALA A 124 7.29 -0.05 13.89
C ALA A 124 5.87 0.26 14.36
N ALA A 125 5.64 0.25 15.66
CA ALA A 125 4.35 0.53 16.26
C ALA A 125 4.47 1.59 17.34
N THR A 126 3.45 2.43 17.46
CA THR A 126 3.29 3.41 18.53
C THR A 126 1.94 3.22 19.21
N SER A 127 1.84 3.57 20.47
CA SER A 127 0.58 3.65 21.23
C SER A 127 0.31 5.03 21.84
N ASP A 128 1.15 5.99 21.53
CA ASP A 128 1.16 7.35 22.13
C ASP A 128 1.23 8.46 21.07
N SER A 129 0.58 8.25 19.93
CA SER A 129 0.55 9.19 18.79
C SER A 129 1.94 9.53 18.25
N GLY A 130 2.85 8.57 18.24
CA GLY A 130 4.19 8.73 17.69
C GLY A 130 5.20 9.39 18.61
N ALA A 131 4.89 9.54 19.91
CA ALA A 131 5.87 10.05 20.87
C ALA A 131 6.97 9.03 21.17
N SER A 132 6.63 7.74 21.15
CA SER A 132 7.58 6.64 21.22
C SER A 132 7.22 5.52 20.25
N TRP A 133 8.24 4.73 19.86
CA TRP A 133 8.11 3.64 18.91
C TRP A 133 8.73 2.35 19.42
N SER A 134 8.08 1.23 19.13
CA SER A 134 8.59 -0.10 19.33
C SER A 134 8.66 -0.85 18.00
N THR A 135 9.62 -1.75 17.85
CA THR A 135 9.66 -2.62 16.68
C THR A 135 8.58 -3.69 16.80
N ALA A 136 7.72 -3.83 15.83
CA ALA A 136 6.96 -5.06 15.64
C ALA A 136 7.92 -6.17 15.23
N GLY A 137 7.64 -7.39 15.63
CA GLY A 137 8.51 -8.54 15.32
C GLY A 137 8.70 -8.75 13.80
N PRO A 138 9.67 -9.58 13.40
CA PRO A 138 10.04 -9.73 12.01
C PRO A 138 8.89 -10.30 11.17
N VAL A 139 8.53 -9.60 10.11
CA VAL A 139 7.74 -10.12 8.99
C VAL A 139 8.69 -10.59 7.89
N ASN A 140 8.36 -11.65 7.23
CA ASN A 140 9.21 -12.24 6.20
C ASN A 140 9.26 -11.36 4.93
N PRO A 141 10.35 -11.36 4.15
CA PRO A 141 11.05 -10.16 3.74
C PRO A 141 10.24 -9.20 2.89
N GLY A 142 10.33 -7.94 3.21
CA GLY A 142 9.88 -6.80 2.40
C GLY A 142 8.36 -6.67 2.30
N LEU A 143 7.84 -5.50 2.65
CA LEU A 143 6.46 -5.15 2.36
C LEU A 143 6.25 -5.03 0.85
N ALA A 144 5.07 -5.40 0.37
CA ALA A 144 4.73 -5.24 -1.03
C ALA A 144 4.57 -3.76 -1.40
N HIS A 145 5.05 -3.39 -2.59
CA HIS A 145 4.80 -2.07 -3.19
C HIS A 145 3.37 -1.98 -3.71
N VAL A 146 2.42 -1.81 -2.80
CA VAL A 146 0.99 -1.68 -3.10
C VAL A 146 0.39 -0.52 -2.29
N PRO A 147 -0.74 0.04 -2.72
CA PRO A 147 -1.32 1.22 -2.10
C PRO A 147 -1.64 1.08 -0.61
N ASP A 148 -2.08 -0.12 -0.18
CA ASP A 148 -2.50 -0.38 1.20
C ASP A 148 -1.90 -1.70 1.70
N ALA A 149 -0.71 -1.63 2.25
CA ALA A 149 0.11 -2.81 2.59
C ALA A 149 0.00 -3.26 4.05
N LEU A 150 -0.67 -2.51 4.92
CA LEU A 150 -0.79 -2.81 6.35
C LEU A 150 -2.22 -2.67 6.83
N ALA A 151 -2.58 -3.49 7.82
CA ALA A 151 -3.75 -3.27 8.67
C ALA A 151 -3.44 -3.68 10.09
N ALA A 152 -4.04 -2.99 11.06
CA ALA A 152 -4.02 -3.35 12.46
C ALA A 152 -5.45 -3.65 12.93
N GLY A 153 -5.60 -4.69 13.70
CA GLY A 153 -6.87 -5.20 14.21
C GLY A 153 -6.91 -5.29 15.72
N PRO A 154 -8.03 -5.75 16.26
CA PRO A 154 -8.19 -5.92 17.70
C PRO A 154 -7.22 -6.96 18.28
N GLY A 155 -6.89 -6.80 19.55
CA GLY A 155 -6.01 -7.74 20.28
C GLY A 155 -4.56 -7.75 19.79
N GLY A 156 -4.10 -6.71 19.10
CA GLY A 156 -2.73 -6.65 18.54
C GLY A 156 -2.53 -7.53 17.32
N SER A 157 -3.61 -7.92 16.64
CA SER A 157 -3.53 -8.60 15.34
C SER A 157 -3.11 -7.62 14.26
N LEU A 158 -2.26 -8.07 13.34
CA LEU A 158 -1.71 -7.27 12.26
C LEU A 158 -1.87 -8.03 10.93
N ILE A 159 -2.09 -7.32 9.84
CA ILE A 159 -1.92 -7.89 8.49
C ILE A 159 -0.86 -7.07 7.78
N ALA A 160 0.14 -7.77 7.23
CA ALA A 160 1.12 -7.19 6.34
C ALA A 160 0.99 -7.81 4.95
N LEU A 161 0.92 -6.99 3.93
CA LEU A 161 0.99 -7.43 2.55
C LEU A 161 2.46 -7.43 2.14
N THR A 162 2.96 -8.60 1.77
CA THR A 162 4.35 -8.81 1.34
C THR A 162 4.38 -9.22 -0.13
N SER A 163 5.55 -9.23 -0.74
CA SER A 163 5.72 -9.75 -2.10
C SER A 163 5.24 -11.22 -2.24
N GLY A 164 5.26 -11.98 -1.14
CA GLY A 164 4.79 -13.36 -1.11
C GLY A 164 3.29 -13.54 -0.86
N GLY A 165 2.57 -12.50 -0.44
CA GLY A 165 1.15 -12.55 -0.10
C GLY A 165 0.81 -11.82 1.21
N ALA A 166 -0.38 -12.04 1.73
CA ALA A 166 -0.81 -11.49 3.01
C ALA A 166 -0.34 -12.38 4.17
N GLU A 167 0.29 -11.76 5.15
CA GLU A 167 0.74 -12.40 6.39
C GLU A 167 -0.07 -11.86 7.57
N LEU A 168 -0.48 -12.75 8.47
CA LEU A 168 -1.16 -12.42 9.71
C LEU A 168 -0.16 -12.46 10.86
N GLY A 169 0.06 -11.34 11.51
CA GLY A 169 0.80 -11.21 12.74
C GLY A 169 -0.12 -11.28 13.96
N GLN A 170 0.32 -11.96 14.99
CA GLN A 170 -0.35 -12.05 16.28
C GLN A 170 0.52 -11.44 17.37
N HIS A 171 -0.08 -11.07 18.50
CA HIS A 171 0.63 -10.54 19.66
C HIS A 171 1.59 -9.38 19.33
N GLY A 172 1.09 -8.40 18.56
CA GLY A 172 1.92 -7.27 18.15
C GLY A 172 3.00 -7.61 17.11
N GLY A 173 2.80 -8.70 16.35
CA GLY A 173 3.72 -9.11 15.28
C GLY A 173 4.89 -9.98 15.76
N THR A 174 4.80 -10.61 16.92
CA THR A 174 5.83 -11.53 17.38
C THR A 174 5.79 -12.89 16.69
N ALA A 175 4.64 -13.27 16.12
CA ALA A 175 4.46 -14.48 15.34
C ALA A 175 3.69 -14.16 14.06
N TRP A 176 4.18 -14.63 12.92
CA TRP A 176 3.60 -14.41 11.61
C TRP A 176 3.22 -15.73 10.94
N THR A 177 2.03 -15.77 10.34
CA THR A 177 1.53 -16.90 9.58
C THR A 177 0.96 -16.44 8.25
N ARG A 178 1.17 -17.25 7.20
CA ARG A 178 0.61 -16.97 5.89
C ARG A 178 -0.91 -16.99 5.96
N LEU A 179 -1.53 -15.85 5.64
CA LEU A 179 -2.97 -15.68 5.59
C LEU A 179 -3.53 -16.11 4.22
N SER A 180 -2.98 -15.55 3.14
CA SER A 180 -3.36 -15.90 1.79
C SER A 180 -2.35 -15.39 0.75
N THR A 181 -2.52 -15.84 -0.49
CA THR A 181 -1.77 -15.33 -1.65
C THR A 181 -2.74 -14.97 -2.77
N ALA A 182 -2.29 -14.14 -3.72
CA ALA A 182 -3.06 -13.84 -4.93
C ALA A 182 -3.47 -15.14 -5.66
N ARG A 183 -2.55 -16.11 -5.75
CA ARG A 183 -2.81 -17.42 -6.36
C ARG A 183 -3.88 -18.22 -5.62
N ALA A 184 -3.86 -18.21 -4.29
CA ALA A 184 -4.87 -18.90 -3.48
C ALA A 184 -6.26 -18.28 -3.67
N LEU A 185 -6.36 -16.94 -3.67
CA LEU A 185 -7.62 -16.25 -3.97
C LEU A 185 -8.08 -16.51 -5.41
N ALA A 186 -7.19 -16.46 -6.39
CA ALA A 186 -7.50 -16.75 -7.79
C ALA A 186 -8.04 -18.18 -7.99
N ALA A 187 -7.66 -19.13 -7.14
CA ALA A 187 -8.15 -20.51 -7.19
C ALA A 187 -9.57 -20.68 -6.63
N THR A 188 -10.12 -19.69 -5.90
CA THR A 188 -11.53 -19.72 -5.44
C THR A 188 -12.50 -19.55 -6.62
N ALA A 189 -13.75 -19.94 -6.47
CA ALA A 189 -14.76 -19.73 -7.52
C ALA A 189 -14.91 -18.24 -7.86
N ALA A 190 -15.00 -17.39 -6.85
CA ALA A 190 -15.10 -15.95 -7.02
C ALA A 190 -13.81 -15.35 -7.65
N GLY A 191 -12.64 -15.82 -7.23
CA GLY A 191 -11.35 -15.36 -7.78
C GLY A 191 -11.19 -15.70 -9.25
N ARG A 192 -11.68 -16.87 -9.70
CA ARG A 192 -11.73 -17.23 -11.13
C ARG A 192 -12.70 -16.34 -11.92
N THR A 193 -13.87 -16.05 -11.35
CA THR A 193 -14.85 -15.14 -11.98
C THR A 193 -14.28 -13.74 -12.17
N CYS A 194 -13.62 -13.22 -11.15
CA CYS A 194 -12.96 -11.91 -11.14
C CYS A 194 -11.65 -11.88 -11.93
N GLN A 195 -10.98 -13.02 -12.10
CA GLN A 195 -9.59 -13.09 -12.61
C GLN A 195 -8.66 -12.24 -11.74
N VAL A 196 -8.49 -12.67 -10.48
CA VAL A 196 -7.59 -11.97 -9.54
C VAL A 196 -6.20 -11.81 -10.14
N THR A 197 -5.71 -10.57 -10.20
CA THR A 197 -4.41 -10.21 -10.77
C THR A 197 -3.33 -10.03 -9.72
N GLY A 198 -3.68 -9.60 -8.50
CA GLY A 198 -2.75 -9.37 -7.39
C GLY A 198 -3.49 -8.92 -6.14
N LEU A 199 -2.85 -9.02 -4.98
CA LEU A 199 -3.34 -8.41 -3.73
C LEU A 199 -2.89 -6.95 -3.69
N THR A 200 -3.78 -6.04 -3.28
CA THR A 200 -3.53 -4.59 -3.34
C THR A 200 -3.94 -3.85 -2.07
N ALA A 201 -4.75 -4.44 -1.22
CA ALA A 201 -5.22 -3.80 -0.01
C ALA A 201 -5.52 -4.81 1.10
N VAL A 202 -5.43 -4.37 2.34
CA VAL A 202 -5.72 -5.17 3.53
C VAL A 202 -6.48 -4.35 4.57
N ALA A 203 -7.38 -4.99 5.31
CA ALA A 203 -8.07 -4.40 6.44
C ALA A 203 -8.55 -5.48 7.43
N PHE A 204 -9.00 -5.04 8.59
CA PHE A 204 -9.86 -5.86 9.44
C PHE A 204 -11.30 -5.35 9.35
N GLY A 205 -12.22 -6.25 9.10
CA GLY A 205 -13.66 -6.01 9.18
C GLY A 205 -14.18 -6.10 10.61
N GLY A 206 -15.50 -6.11 10.75
CA GLY A 206 -16.16 -6.31 12.04
C GLY A 206 -15.67 -7.57 12.75
N ALA A 207 -15.59 -7.53 14.07
CA ALA A 207 -15.09 -8.61 14.94
C ALA A 207 -13.62 -9.04 14.63
N GLY A 208 -12.82 -8.21 13.97
CA GLY A 208 -11.44 -8.53 13.67
C GLY A 208 -11.24 -9.55 12.55
N THR A 209 -12.22 -9.72 11.69
CA THR A 209 -12.11 -10.62 10.53
C THR A 209 -11.17 -10.06 9.49
N PRO A 210 -10.16 -10.82 9.01
CA PRO A 210 -9.28 -10.38 7.94
C PRO A 210 -10.02 -10.12 6.63
N VAL A 211 -9.68 -9.01 5.98
CA VAL A 211 -10.23 -8.60 4.68
C VAL A 211 -9.09 -8.29 3.73
N LEU A 212 -9.14 -8.85 2.54
CA LEU A 212 -8.14 -8.64 1.49
C LEU A 212 -8.80 -7.99 0.27
N GLY A 213 -8.16 -6.96 -0.25
CA GLY A 213 -8.45 -6.34 -1.53
C GLY A 213 -7.51 -6.84 -2.61
N ALA A 214 -8.01 -6.92 -3.83
CA ALA A 214 -7.25 -7.38 -4.98
C ALA A 214 -7.64 -6.63 -6.25
N GLY A 215 -6.84 -6.80 -7.30
CA GLY A 215 -7.23 -6.41 -8.65
C GLY A 215 -8.02 -7.51 -9.35
N CYS A 216 -9.00 -7.12 -10.16
CA CYS A 216 -9.79 -7.98 -11.05
C CYS A 216 -9.53 -7.64 -12.51
N GLY A 217 -9.17 -8.63 -13.31
CA GLY A 217 -9.06 -8.49 -14.77
C GLY A 217 -10.42 -8.59 -15.49
N ARG A 218 -11.45 -9.10 -14.80
CA ARG A 218 -12.85 -9.13 -15.29
C ARG A 218 -13.79 -8.72 -14.15
N PRO A 219 -14.26 -7.50 -14.12
CA PRO A 219 -15.06 -7.01 -13.03
C PRO A 219 -16.52 -7.48 -13.13
N ALA A 220 -16.88 -8.47 -12.34
CA ALA A 220 -18.28 -8.69 -11.96
C ALA A 220 -18.59 -8.03 -10.61
N PHE A 221 -17.55 -7.80 -9.80
CA PHE A 221 -17.62 -7.20 -8.47
C PHE A 221 -16.22 -6.69 -8.09
N ALA A 222 -16.13 -5.82 -7.09
CA ALA A 222 -14.84 -5.45 -6.52
C ALA A 222 -14.23 -6.63 -5.76
N ALA A 223 -12.96 -6.94 -6.03
CA ALA A 223 -12.25 -8.07 -5.43
C ALA A 223 -11.93 -7.83 -3.95
N ILE A 224 -12.96 -7.78 -3.11
CA ILE A 224 -12.84 -7.76 -1.67
C ILE A 224 -13.24 -9.12 -1.13
N PHE A 225 -12.33 -9.74 -0.40
CA PHE A 225 -12.49 -11.08 0.14
C PHE A 225 -12.41 -11.05 1.66
N THR A 226 -13.27 -11.80 2.32
CA THR A 226 -13.31 -11.94 3.77
C THR A 226 -13.05 -13.39 4.14
N ASP A 227 -12.23 -13.60 5.17
CA ASP A 227 -11.99 -14.93 5.73
C ASP A 227 -13.17 -15.37 6.63
N SER A 228 -13.62 -16.58 6.43
CA SER A 228 -14.61 -17.22 7.30
C SER A 228 -14.15 -18.64 7.60
N GLY A 229 -13.47 -18.82 8.73
CA GLY A 229 -12.97 -20.11 9.16
C GLY A 229 -11.95 -20.74 8.21
N GLY A 230 -11.03 -19.96 7.67
CA GLY A 230 -9.98 -20.38 6.74
C GLY A 230 -10.47 -20.50 5.28
N ARG A 231 -11.66 -19.99 4.98
CA ARG A 231 -12.22 -19.97 3.62
C ARG A 231 -12.46 -18.53 3.19
N TRP A 232 -11.95 -18.18 2.02
CA TRP A 232 -12.13 -16.86 1.44
C TRP A 232 -13.40 -16.77 0.63
N HIS A 233 -14.24 -15.81 0.96
CA HIS A 233 -15.49 -15.49 0.27
C HIS A 233 -15.41 -14.10 -0.31
N ALA A 234 -15.84 -13.91 -1.55
CA ALA A 234 -16.03 -12.58 -2.11
C ALA A 234 -17.20 -11.89 -1.41
N THR A 235 -16.92 -10.74 -0.85
CA THR A 235 -17.88 -9.89 -0.14
C THR A 235 -17.95 -8.49 -0.74
N GLY A 236 -17.13 -8.20 -1.75
CA GLY A 236 -17.10 -6.90 -2.42
C GLY A 236 -18.39 -6.59 -3.16
N PRO A 237 -18.70 -5.30 -3.38
CA PRO A 237 -19.90 -4.88 -4.08
C PRO A 237 -19.85 -5.26 -5.55
N ALA A 238 -21.03 -5.53 -6.13
CA ALA A 238 -21.20 -5.49 -7.57
C ALA A 238 -20.88 -4.07 -8.06
N VAL A 239 -20.04 -3.98 -9.08
CA VAL A 239 -19.68 -2.67 -9.66
C VAL A 239 -20.51 -2.49 -10.93
N PRO A 240 -21.17 -1.32 -11.08
CA PRO A 240 -21.91 -1.05 -12.30
C PRO A 240 -21.00 -1.08 -13.52
N ASN A 241 -21.34 -1.94 -14.41
CA ASN A 241 -20.95 -2.14 -15.82
C ASN A 241 -19.63 -1.61 -16.41
N ASP A 242 -19.06 -2.46 -17.25
CA ASP A 242 -18.28 -2.21 -18.48
C ASP A 242 -16.84 -1.73 -18.31
N ARG A 243 -16.27 -1.86 -17.12
CA ARG A 243 -14.86 -1.52 -16.93
C ARG A 243 -14.01 -2.79 -17.03
N GLU A 244 -12.95 -2.70 -17.82
CA GLU A 244 -12.08 -3.85 -18.11
C GLU A 244 -11.30 -4.34 -16.89
N ASP A 245 -11.03 -3.45 -15.93
CA ASP A 245 -10.26 -3.73 -14.72
C ASP A 245 -10.86 -3.03 -13.50
N ILE A 246 -10.84 -3.68 -12.36
CA ILE A 246 -11.10 -3.04 -11.06
C ILE A 246 -9.99 -3.40 -10.10
N GLU A 247 -9.47 -2.40 -9.43
CA GLU A 247 -8.46 -2.55 -8.38
C GLU A 247 -8.96 -1.94 -7.07
N VAL A 248 -8.78 -2.65 -5.98
CA VAL A 248 -9.01 -2.10 -4.64
C VAL A 248 -7.77 -1.35 -4.21
N LEU A 249 -7.77 -0.03 -4.37
CA LEU A 249 -6.62 0.81 -4.01
C LEU A 249 -6.43 0.88 -2.51
N ARG A 250 -7.53 0.88 -1.74
CA ARG A 250 -7.47 1.04 -0.30
C ARG A 250 -8.66 0.40 0.39
N LEU A 251 -8.38 -0.17 1.55
CA LEU A 251 -9.37 -0.62 2.54
C LEU A 251 -9.07 0.03 3.89
N ALA A 252 -10.07 0.49 4.57
CA ALA A 252 -9.92 1.00 5.93
C ALA A 252 -11.15 0.62 6.77
N SER A 253 -10.92 0.34 8.04
CA SER A 253 -12.00 0.19 9.01
C SER A 253 -12.65 1.56 9.28
N ALA A 254 -13.97 1.63 9.30
CA ALA A 254 -14.73 2.83 9.61
C ALA A 254 -15.85 2.47 10.58
N GLY A 255 -15.62 2.73 11.86
CA GLY A 255 -16.54 2.28 12.92
C GLY A 255 -16.66 0.75 12.93
N THR A 256 -17.85 0.22 12.75
CA THR A 256 -18.11 -1.23 12.65
C THR A 256 -18.01 -1.76 11.21
N GLY A 257 -17.82 -0.89 10.24
CA GLY A 257 -17.82 -1.22 8.82
C GLY A 257 -16.45 -1.01 8.15
N LEU A 258 -16.49 -0.95 6.82
CA LEU A 258 -15.32 -0.73 5.97
C LEU A 258 -15.55 0.41 5.00
N VAL A 259 -14.49 1.10 4.65
CA VAL A 259 -14.41 1.98 3.48
C VAL A 259 -13.44 1.38 2.49
N ALA A 260 -13.85 1.31 1.23
CA ALA A 260 -13.00 0.89 0.13
C ALA A 260 -12.90 1.99 -0.92
N LEU A 261 -11.71 2.20 -1.47
CA LEU A 261 -11.50 2.99 -2.67
C LEU A 261 -11.18 2.04 -3.82
N LEU A 262 -12.03 2.07 -4.83
CA LEU A 262 -11.95 1.22 -6.00
C LEU A 262 -11.53 2.06 -7.20
N GLN A 263 -10.48 1.64 -7.88
CA GLN A 263 -10.15 2.19 -9.20
C GLN A 263 -10.77 1.31 -10.27
N ALA A 264 -11.57 1.90 -11.14
CA ALA A 264 -12.17 1.24 -12.30
C ALA A 264 -11.54 1.78 -13.58
N GLY A 265 -10.97 0.88 -14.38
CA GLY A 265 -10.20 1.22 -15.58
C GLY A 265 -8.78 1.70 -15.28
N ARG A 266 -8.02 1.98 -16.34
CA ARG A 266 -6.61 2.41 -16.29
C ARG A 266 -6.36 3.66 -17.09
N GLY A 267 -5.25 4.33 -16.79
CA GLY A 267 -4.80 5.51 -17.53
C GLY A 267 -5.75 6.71 -17.40
N PRO A 268 -5.90 7.52 -18.44
CA PRO A 268 -6.64 8.80 -18.36
C PRO A 268 -8.16 8.62 -18.15
N ASP A 269 -8.71 7.47 -18.49
CA ASP A 269 -10.14 7.16 -18.34
C ASP A 269 -10.50 6.47 -17.02
N ALA A 270 -9.51 6.23 -16.16
CA ALA A 270 -9.75 5.65 -14.86
C ALA A 270 -10.72 6.48 -14.02
N SER A 271 -11.51 5.82 -13.21
CA SER A 271 -12.43 6.47 -12.26
C SER A 271 -12.25 5.87 -10.88
N ILE A 272 -12.51 6.66 -9.85
CA ILE A 272 -12.60 6.21 -8.47
C ILE A 272 -14.06 6.07 -8.06
N ILE A 273 -14.35 4.99 -7.38
CA ILE A 273 -15.62 4.71 -6.70
C ILE A 273 -15.28 4.50 -5.23
N ALA A 274 -15.90 5.29 -4.36
CA ALA A 274 -15.85 5.03 -2.93
C ALA A 274 -17.00 4.07 -2.56
N ALA A 275 -16.71 3.10 -1.71
CA ALA A 275 -17.68 2.11 -1.26
C ALA A 275 -17.62 1.98 0.26
N TRP A 276 -18.77 1.93 0.90
CA TRP A 276 -18.93 1.76 2.35
C TRP A 276 -19.70 0.49 2.66
N TYR A 277 -19.18 -0.31 3.56
CA TYR A 277 -19.84 -1.51 4.07
C TYR A 277 -20.29 -1.28 5.50
N ASP A 278 -21.58 -1.44 5.76
CA ASP A 278 -22.19 -1.22 7.09
C ASP A 278 -22.27 -2.49 7.97
N GLY A 279 -21.66 -3.59 7.50
CA GLY A 279 -21.77 -4.91 8.11
C GLY A 279 -22.77 -5.82 7.42
N SER A 280 -23.64 -5.29 6.56
CA SER A 280 -24.67 -6.04 5.84
C SER A 280 -24.67 -5.78 4.34
N ARG A 281 -24.45 -4.54 3.93
CA ARG A 281 -24.51 -4.12 2.53
C ARG A 281 -23.48 -3.08 2.20
N TRP A 282 -23.17 -2.98 0.91
CA TRP A 282 -22.33 -1.92 0.35
C TRP A 282 -23.17 -0.77 -0.20
N THR A 283 -22.73 0.45 0.05
CA THR A 283 -23.21 1.66 -0.60
C THR A 283 -22.07 2.25 -1.43
N LEU A 284 -22.32 2.48 -2.72
CA LEU A 284 -21.31 3.01 -3.63
C LEU A 284 -21.59 4.49 -3.93
N SER A 285 -20.51 5.27 -4.13
CA SER A 285 -20.60 6.60 -4.72
C SER A 285 -20.82 6.52 -6.22
N ALA A 286 -21.23 7.63 -6.82
CA ALA A 286 -21.06 7.79 -8.26
C ALA A 286 -19.58 7.72 -8.63
N PRO A 287 -19.23 7.15 -9.81
CA PRO A 287 -17.85 7.15 -10.29
C PRO A 287 -17.36 8.58 -10.54
N LEU A 288 -16.14 8.87 -10.09
CA LEU A 288 -15.44 10.12 -10.38
C LEU A 288 -14.29 9.86 -11.35
N ARG A 289 -14.31 10.45 -12.53
CA ARG A 289 -13.17 10.36 -13.46
C ARG A 289 -11.95 11.06 -12.90
N THR A 290 -10.86 10.31 -12.78
CA THR A 290 -9.67 10.77 -12.09
C THR A 290 -8.43 10.78 -12.96
N GLY A 291 -8.33 9.85 -13.89
CA GLY A 291 -7.03 9.47 -14.41
C GLY A 291 -6.18 8.82 -13.31
N ILE A 292 -4.93 9.17 -13.23
CA ILE A 292 -4.02 8.67 -12.20
C ILE A 292 -4.31 9.35 -10.87
N VAL A 293 -4.64 8.57 -9.83
CA VAL A 293 -4.76 9.05 -8.46
C VAL A 293 -3.37 9.23 -7.85
N ARG A 294 -3.09 10.40 -7.31
CA ARG A 294 -1.81 10.70 -6.66
C ARG A 294 -1.83 10.51 -5.15
N SER A 295 -2.96 10.74 -4.54
CA SER A 295 -3.12 10.64 -3.10
C SER A 295 -4.55 10.31 -2.72
N THR A 296 -4.70 9.60 -1.63
CA THR A 296 -6.00 9.28 -1.01
C THR A 296 -6.02 9.72 0.44
N ALA A 297 -7.17 10.17 0.90
CA ALA A 297 -7.43 10.52 2.30
C ALA A 297 -8.70 9.82 2.76
N ILE A 298 -8.68 9.26 3.96
CA ILE A 298 -9.86 8.72 4.63
C ILE A 298 -9.97 9.42 5.99
N GLY A 299 -11.06 10.14 6.17
CA GLY A 299 -11.32 10.90 7.37
C GLY A 299 -12.34 10.23 8.30
N PRO A 300 -12.70 10.90 9.40
CA PRO A 300 -13.69 10.42 10.34
C PRO A 300 -15.03 10.13 9.66
N GLY A 301 -15.72 9.08 10.11
CA GLY A 301 -17.01 8.68 9.56
C GLY A 301 -16.94 8.13 8.13
N GLY A 302 -15.73 7.83 7.62
CA GLY A 302 -15.54 7.30 6.27
C GLY A 302 -15.63 8.36 5.17
N SER A 303 -15.44 9.63 5.50
CA SER A 303 -15.24 10.67 4.48
C SER A 303 -13.99 10.37 3.64
N VAL A 304 -14.02 10.76 2.37
CA VAL A 304 -12.96 10.44 1.41
C VAL A 304 -12.47 11.71 0.75
N GLY A 305 -11.17 11.81 0.56
CA GLY A 305 -10.51 12.83 -0.26
C GLY A 305 -9.56 12.20 -1.24
N ILE A 306 -9.47 12.76 -2.45
CA ILE A 306 -8.54 12.31 -3.48
C ILE A 306 -7.91 13.48 -4.19
N ILE A 307 -6.63 13.34 -4.51
CA ILE A 307 -5.91 14.27 -5.38
C ILE A 307 -5.80 13.62 -6.75
N LEU A 308 -6.34 14.32 -7.76
CA LEU A 308 -6.40 13.88 -9.15
C LEU A 308 -5.14 14.27 -9.92
N ASN A 309 -4.65 15.47 -9.65
CA ASN A 309 -3.43 16.03 -10.24
C ASN A 309 -2.91 17.19 -9.37
N ALA A 310 -1.89 17.88 -9.83
CA ALA A 310 -1.23 18.95 -9.07
C ALA A 310 -2.16 20.10 -8.60
N THR A 311 -3.33 20.28 -9.24
CA THR A 311 -4.23 21.42 -8.96
C THR A 311 -5.64 21.00 -8.61
N ARG A 312 -6.02 19.75 -8.84
CA ARG A 312 -7.39 19.26 -8.70
C ARG A 312 -7.53 18.19 -7.65
N ALA A 313 -8.50 18.37 -6.79
CA ALA A 313 -8.89 17.38 -5.81
C ALA A 313 -10.41 17.36 -5.63
N ALA A 314 -10.91 16.30 -5.07
CA ALA A 314 -12.31 16.16 -4.70
C ALA A 314 -12.45 15.47 -3.34
N THR A 315 -13.55 15.78 -2.66
CA THR A 315 -13.93 15.14 -1.40
C THR A 315 -15.34 14.60 -1.46
N LEU A 316 -15.61 13.66 -0.57
CA LEU A 316 -16.90 13.01 -0.43
C LEU A 316 -17.14 12.80 1.06
N ALA A 317 -18.25 13.34 1.58
CA ALA A 317 -18.47 13.43 3.02
C ALA A 317 -18.84 12.06 3.65
N GLY A 318 -19.33 11.12 2.85
CA GLY A 318 -19.75 9.80 3.33
C GLY A 318 -20.72 9.12 2.37
N PRO A 319 -21.34 8.00 2.78
CA PRO A 319 -22.29 7.27 1.96
C PRO A 319 -23.42 8.16 1.45
N GLY A 320 -23.73 8.06 0.15
CA GLY A 320 -24.80 8.82 -0.50
C GLY A 320 -24.53 10.30 -0.76
N ALA A 321 -23.40 10.84 -0.28
CA ALA A 321 -23.03 12.21 -0.59
C ALA A 321 -22.48 12.32 -2.03
N PRO A 322 -22.61 13.45 -2.71
CA PRO A 322 -21.99 13.68 -3.99
C PRO A 322 -20.51 14.06 -3.83
N TRP A 323 -19.70 13.76 -4.85
CA TRP A 323 -18.36 14.29 -4.95
C TRP A 323 -18.39 15.82 -5.05
N ARG A 324 -17.54 16.46 -4.28
CA ARG A 324 -17.36 17.92 -4.29
C ARG A 324 -15.93 18.23 -4.75
N ALA A 325 -15.81 18.98 -5.83
CA ALA A 325 -14.54 19.53 -6.25
C ALA A 325 -14.06 20.56 -5.23
N LEU A 326 -12.76 20.53 -4.92
CA LEU A 326 -12.12 21.54 -4.09
C LEU A 326 -11.63 22.72 -4.95
N PRO A 327 -11.44 23.92 -4.36
CA PRO A 327 -10.71 24.99 -5.02
C PRO A 327 -9.32 24.53 -5.47
N ALA A 328 -8.71 25.25 -6.40
CA ALA A 328 -7.36 24.94 -6.89
C ALA A 328 -6.42 24.76 -5.70
N LEU A 329 -5.72 23.62 -5.69
CA LEU A 329 -4.85 23.24 -4.59
C LEU A 329 -3.64 24.17 -4.46
N PRO A 330 -3.14 24.41 -3.27
CA PRO A 330 -1.81 25.00 -3.06
C PRO A 330 -0.75 24.23 -3.85
N ARG A 331 0.25 24.94 -4.33
CA ARG A 331 1.36 24.30 -5.05
C ARG A 331 2.06 23.28 -4.16
N TRP A 332 2.49 22.15 -4.73
CA TRP A 332 3.16 21.06 -4.02
C TRP A 332 2.25 20.28 -3.04
N THR A 333 0.93 20.35 -3.22
CA THR A 333 0.04 19.54 -2.39
C THR A 333 0.33 18.05 -2.61
N ALA A 334 0.70 17.38 -1.53
CA ALA A 334 1.03 15.97 -1.46
C ALA A 334 -0.20 15.12 -1.11
N THR A 335 -0.95 15.52 -0.08
CA THR A 335 -2.16 14.82 0.38
C THR A 335 -3.18 15.80 0.98
N LEU A 336 -4.39 15.32 1.21
CA LEU A 336 -5.42 16.01 1.97
C LEU A 336 -5.51 15.41 3.37
N ALA A 337 -5.83 16.19 4.39
CA ALA A 337 -6.24 15.69 5.68
C ALA A 337 -7.69 16.06 5.94
N LEU A 338 -8.52 15.06 6.25
CA LEU A 338 -9.94 15.23 6.50
C LEU A 338 -10.20 15.18 8.00
N GLY A 339 -10.83 16.22 8.52
CA GLY A 339 -11.21 16.32 9.92
C GLY A 339 -12.72 16.14 10.13
N ALA A 340 -13.11 16.13 11.41
CA ALA A 340 -14.52 16.11 11.78
C ALA A 340 -15.25 17.37 11.27
N GLY A 341 -16.56 17.24 11.02
CA GLY A 341 -17.37 18.38 10.58
C GLY A 341 -17.09 18.85 9.14
N GLY A 342 -16.40 18.04 8.33
CA GLY A 342 -16.09 18.39 6.94
C GLY A 342 -14.88 19.31 6.78
N GLN A 343 -14.07 19.45 7.82
CA GLN A 343 -12.79 20.15 7.71
C GLN A 343 -11.90 19.48 6.68
N VAL A 344 -11.26 20.29 5.83
CA VAL A 344 -10.29 19.83 4.83
C VAL A 344 -9.04 20.68 4.94
N ASP A 345 -7.92 20.02 5.14
CA ASP A 345 -6.60 20.65 5.07
C ASP A 345 -5.84 20.06 3.87
N ALA A 346 -5.12 20.89 3.13
CA ALA A 346 -4.16 20.44 2.13
C ALA A 346 -2.77 20.44 2.75
N ILE A 347 -2.08 19.34 2.59
CA ILE A 347 -0.70 19.16 3.07
C ILE A 347 0.23 19.31 1.88
N THR A 348 1.12 20.27 1.93
CA THR A 348 2.15 20.47 0.91
C THR A 348 3.50 19.96 1.44
N ALA A 349 4.23 19.28 0.55
CA ALA A 349 5.59 18.82 0.81
C ALA A 349 6.48 19.30 -0.34
N HIS A 350 7.54 20.04 0.00
CA HIS A 350 8.49 20.51 -1.00
C HIS A 350 9.87 20.61 -0.40
N ALA A 351 10.84 19.94 -1.02
CA ALA A 351 12.15 19.70 -0.43
C ALA A 351 11.96 19.15 0.99
N ALA A 352 12.62 19.71 1.99
CA ALA A 352 12.50 19.32 3.40
C ALA A 352 11.43 20.14 4.17
N THR A 353 10.41 20.66 3.50
CA THR A 353 9.44 21.55 4.13
C THR A 353 8.03 20.98 3.99
N PHE A 354 7.38 20.72 5.11
CA PHE A 354 5.96 20.40 5.24
C PHE A 354 5.19 21.66 5.58
N THR A 355 4.03 21.89 4.95
CA THR A 355 3.13 22.98 5.31
C THR A 355 1.68 22.51 5.22
N ASP A 356 0.86 22.81 6.23
CA ASP A 356 -0.58 22.60 6.16
C ASP A 356 -1.30 23.87 5.69
N TRP A 357 -2.37 23.67 4.95
CA TRP A 357 -3.23 24.71 4.43
C TRP A 357 -4.68 24.37 4.78
N ARG A 358 -5.35 25.26 5.47
CA ARG A 358 -6.74 25.05 5.88
C ARG A 358 -7.69 25.64 4.85
N LEU A 359 -8.70 24.87 4.46
CA LEU A 359 -9.76 25.35 3.61
C LEU A 359 -10.83 26.07 4.43
N SER A 360 -11.06 27.31 4.10
CA SER A 360 -12.21 28.09 4.56
C SER A 360 -13.23 28.23 3.43
N PRO A 361 -14.52 27.95 3.64
CA PRO A 361 -15.54 28.11 2.59
C PRO A 361 -15.62 29.52 2.01
N ALA A 362 -15.35 30.54 2.80
CA ALA A 362 -15.45 31.94 2.38
C ALA A 362 -14.13 32.51 1.83
N ALA A 363 -12.98 32.05 2.31
CA ALA A 363 -11.67 32.65 2.01
C ALA A 363 -10.74 31.76 1.16
N GLY A 364 -11.14 30.52 0.87
CA GLY A 364 -10.29 29.55 0.19
C GLY A 364 -9.19 29.01 1.11
N TRP A 365 -8.01 28.72 0.54
CA TRP A 365 -6.88 28.15 1.29
C TRP A 365 -6.13 29.23 2.07
N SER A 366 -5.91 28.99 3.36
CA SER A 366 -5.05 29.79 4.22
C SER A 366 -3.92 28.94 4.77
N GLN A 367 -2.70 29.47 4.75
CA GLN A 367 -1.52 28.79 5.26
C GLN A 367 -1.62 28.69 6.79
N GLY A 368 -1.39 27.47 7.30
CA GLY A 368 -1.27 27.17 8.73
C GLY A 368 0.18 26.99 9.13
N GLN A 369 0.49 25.84 9.70
CA GLN A 369 1.81 25.53 10.24
C GLN A 369 2.81 25.16 9.15
N THR A 370 4.07 25.49 9.36
CA THR A 370 5.20 25.01 8.54
C THR A 370 6.20 24.29 9.45
N ILE A 371 6.65 23.11 9.01
CA ILE A 371 7.66 22.30 9.69
C ILE A 371 8.82 22.10 8.71
N ARG A 372 10.04 22.39 9.14
CA ARG A 372 11.25 21.97 8.44
C ARG A 372 11.73 20.65 9.00
N VAL A 373 11.88 19.68 8.12
CA VAL A 373 12.45 18.38 8.44
C VAL A 373 13.96 18.49 8.29
N THR A 374 14.69 18.10 9.33
CA THR A 374 16.15 18.00 9.25
C THR A 374 16.46 16.64 8.65
N ILE A 375 17.04 16.61 7.46
CA ILE A 375 17.46 15.36 6.83
C ILE A 375 18.67 14.84 7.60
N PRO A 376 18.58 13.66 8.26
CA PRO A 376 19.67 13.18 9.11
C PRO A 376 20.87 12.62 8.33
N TYR A 377 20.78 12.54 7.02
CA TYR A 377 21.84 12.01 6.17
C TYR A 377 22.60 13.15 5.52
N GLY A 378 23.91 13.14 5.77
CA GLY A 378 24.81 14.17 5.28
C GLY A 378 24.61 14.41 3.79
N SER A 379 24.34 15.66 3.46
CA SER A 379 24.53 16.15 2.11
C SER A 379 25.98 15.85 1.73
N SER A 380 26.18 14.81 0.93
CA SER A 380 27.42 14.71 0.17
C SER A 380 27.37 15.84 -0.84
N SER A 381 28.01 16.95 -0.47
CA SER A 381 28.35 18.04 -1.36
C SER A 381 29.29 17.58 -2.47
#